data_55df81b4c08347ce0a8d3f13a1655d2d
#
_entry.id   55df81b4c08347ce0a8d3f13a1655d2d
#
_cell.length_a   1.000
_cell.length_b   1.000
_cell.length_c   1.000
_cell.angle_alpha   90.00
_cell.angle_beta   90.00
_cell.angle_gamma   90.00
#
_symmetry.space_group_name_H-M   'P 1'
#
loop_
_entity.id
_entity.type
_entity.pdbx_description
1 polymer ?
#
loop_
_entity_poly.entity_id
_entity_poly.type
_entity_poly.pdbx_seq_one_letter_code
_entity_poly.pdbx_strand_id
1 'polypeptide(L)'
;VTRGMVVATLQRMENKNYTNTNTSFTDVKQDAWYAASVAWAFENGIVSGMSETEFAPEASVTREQLAIILDKYMKYLNVKTQSSDLSAFSDNADISEWAAESVSNVVGAGIIGGSDGKINAKGNATRAEYAAMLSRCIKKICE
;
A
#
# COMPACT_ATOMS: atom_id res chain seq x y z
N VAL A 1 2.51 -0.10 -11.51
CA VAL A 1 3.25 -0.49 -10.30
C VAL A 1 2.76 -1.85 -9.82
N THR A 2 3.69 -2.76 -9.53
CA THR A 2 3.37 -4.09 -9.02
C THR A 2 3.37 -4.12 -7.50
N ARG A 3 2.72 -5.13 -6.92
CA ARG A 3 2.71 -5.36 -5.47
C ARG A 3 4.14 -5.54 -4.93
N GLY A 4 4.98 -6.29 -5.66
CA GLY A 4 6.39 -6.48 -5.30
C GLY A 4 7.19 -5.18 -5.28
N MET A 5 6.95 -4.29 -6.25
CA MET A 5 7.62 -2.97 -6.31
C MET A 5 7.26 -2.10 -5.10
N VAL A 6 6.00 -2.12 -4.68
CA VAL A 6 5.54 -1.33 -3.52
C VAL A 6 6.26 -1.78 -2.25
N VAL A 7 6.22 -3.08 -1.93
CA VAL A 7 6.85 -3.59 -0.71
C VAL A 7 8.38 -3.42 -0.73
N ALA A 8 9.00 -3.54 -1.91
CA ALA A 8 10.44 -3.32 -2.05
C ALA A 8 10.83 -1.87 -1.72
N THR A 9 10.06 -0.90 -2.17
CA THR A 9 10.30 0.51 -1.86
C THR A 9 10.21 0.76 -0.35
N LEU A 10 9.16 0.27 0.28
CA LEU A 10 8.94 0.48 1.72
C LEU A 10 10.04 -0.21 2.56
N GLN A 11 10.40 -1.44 2.22
CA GLN A 11 11.44 -2.17 2.94
C GLN A 11 12.81 -1.47 2.83
N ARG A 12 13.15 -0.96 1.66
CA ARG A 12 14.40 -0.22 1.46
C ARG A 12 14.46 1.08 2.26
N MET A 13 13.33 1.72 2.47
CA MET A 13 13.24 2.91 3.30
C MET A 13 13.48 2.60 4.78
N GLU A 14 12.97 1.46 5.26
CA GLU A 14 12.96 1.13 6.68
C GLU A 14 14.11 0.23 7.11
N ASN A 15 14.41 -0.80 6.35
CA ASN A 15 15.41 -1.81 6.72
C ASN A 15 16.13 -2.36 5.49
N LYS A 16 17.13 -1.64 5.04
CA LYS A 16 17.92 -2.01 3.86
C LYS A 16 18.66 -3.35 4.00
N ASN A 17 18.91 -3.78 5.23
CA ASN A 17 19.71 -4.96 5.52
C ASN A 17 18.87 -6.20 5.84
N TYR A 18 17.56 -6.13 5.62
CA TYR A 18 16.69 -7.27 5.84
C TYR A 18 16.98 -8.38 4.82
N THR A 19 17.25 -9.58 5.30
CA THR A 19 17.74 -10.69 4.47
C THR A 19 16.89 -11.95 4.49
N ASN A 20 15.89 -12.03 5.40
CA ASN A 20 15.00 -13.18 5.43
C ASN A 20 14.11 -13.21 4.18
N THR A 21 14.16 -14.31 3.43
CA THR A 21 13.38 -14.51 2.22
C THR A 21 12.31 -15.59 2.35
N ASN A 22 12.11 -16.11 3.57
CA ASN A 22 11.15 -17.18 3.82
C ASN A 22 9.73 -16.62 3.94
N THR A 23 8.84 -17.12 3.10
CA THR A 23 7.42 -16.83 3.16
C THR A 23 6.61 -18.10 2.97
N SER A 24 5.35 -18.08 3.36
CA SER A 24 4.39 -19.15 3.06
C SER A 24 3.81 -19.04 1.64
N PHE A 25 4.17 -17.98 0.90
CA PHE A 25 3.63 -17.74 -0.43
C PHE A 25 4.36 -18.58 -1.47
N THR A 26 3.62 -19.45 -2.16
CA THR A 26 4.20 -20.35 -3.17
C THR A 26 4.64 -19.63 -4.44
N ASP A 27 4.10 -18.44 -4.70
CA ASP A 27 4.44 -17.61 -5.86
C ASP A 27 5.57 -16.60 -5.57
N VAL A 28 6.19 -16.67 -4.39
CA VAL A 28 7.35 -15.85 -4.01
C VAL A 28 8.55 -16.76 -3.87
N LYS A 29 9.39 -16.81 -4.92
CA LYS A 29 10.63 -17.62 -4.90
C LYS A 29 11.67 -16.95 -4.02
N GLN A 30 12.44 -17.74 -3.26
CA GLN A 30 13.45 -17.20 -2.32
C GLN A 30 14.55 -16.39 -3.00
N ASP A 31 14.84 -16.67 -4.27
CA ASP A 31 15.85 -15.96 -5.06
C ASP A 31 15.30 -14.73 -5.81
N ALA A 32 13.99 -14.48 -5.73
CA ALA A 32 13.40 -13.31 -6.37
C ALA A 32 13.87 -12.01 -5.69
N TRP A 33 14.03 -10.96 -6.48
CA TRP A 33 14.51 -9.66 -5.99
C TRP A 33 13.59 -9.03 -4.93
N TYR A 34 12.33 -9.40 -4.91
CA TYR A 34 11.32 -8.89 -3.96
C TYR A 34 11.11 -9.82 -2.76
N ALA A 35 11.77 -10.97 -2.71
CA ALA A 35 11.46 -12.01 -1.69
C ALA A 35 11.65 -11.50 -0.26
N ALA A 36 12.76 -10.85 0.03
CA ALA A 36 13.01 -10.28 1.36
C ALA A 36 12.02 -9.16 1.69
N SER A 37 11.65 -8.37 0.70
CA SER A 37 10.68 -7.28 0.88
C SER A 37 9.29 -7.78 1.20
N VAL A 38 8.86 -8.85 0.53
CA VAL A 38 7.57 -9.50 0.82
C VAL A 38 7.57 -10.10 2.22
N ALA A 39 8.64 -10.82 2.60
CA ALA A 39 8.77 -11.40 3.93
C ALA A 39 8.71 -10.31 5.02
N TRP A 40 9.46 -9.25 4.84
CA TRP A 40 9.47 -8.11 5.77
C TRP A 40 8.09 -7.48 5.94
N ALA A 41 7.43 -7.18 4.84
CA ALA A 41 6.14 -6.50 4.86
C ALA A 41 5.03 -7.39 5.46
N PHE A 42 5.07 -8.69 5.16
CA PHE A 42 4.12 -9.65 5.72
C PHE A 42 4.32 -9.84 7.23
N GLU A 43 5.57 -10.02 7.67
CA GLU A 43 5.89 -10.19 9.10
C GLU A 43 5.48 -8.98 9.94
N ASN A 44 5.54 -7.78 9.37
CA ASN A 44 5.21 -6.53 10.06
C ASN A 44 3.76 -6.08 9.86
N GLY A 45 2.93 -6.93 9.25
CA GLY A 45 1.52 -6.65 9.07
C GLY A 45 1.18 -5.54 8.07
N ILE A 46 2.16 -5.15 7.23
CA ILE A 46 1.99 -4.10 6.23
C ILE A 46 1.20 -4.62 5.02
N VAL A 47 1.41 -5.89 4.69
CA VAL A 47 0.66 -6.56 3.62
C VAL A 47 0.12 -7.89 4.11
N SER A 48 -0.94 -8.35 3.45
CA SER A 48 -1.40 -9.73 3.50
C SER A 48 -1.36 -10.31 2.10
N GLY A 49 -1.47 -11.63 1.98
CA GLY A 49 -1.55 -12.28 0.67
C GLY A 49 -2.89 -12.03 -0.02
N MET A 50 -2.96 -12.36 -1.29
CA MET A 50 -4.22 -12.49 -2.01
C MET A 50 -4.99 -13.71 -1.52
N SER A 51 -4.26 -14.71 -1.00
CA SER A 51 -4.74 -15.87 -0.26
C SER A 51 -3.67 -16.27 0.76
N GLU A 52 -3.87 -17.38 1.48
CA GLU A 52 -2.86 -17.91 2.40
C GLU A 52 -1.57 -18.31 1.70
N THR A 53 -1.64 -18.67 0.42
CA THR A 53 -0.51 -19.20 -0.35
C THR A 53 -0.07 -18.31 -1.51
N GLU A 54 -0.81 -17.26 -1.84
CA GLU A 54 -0.48 -16.37 -2.97
C GLU A 54 -0.34 -14.93 -2.52
N PHE A 55 0.78 -14.31 -2.90
CA PHE A 55 1.01 -12.88 -2.72
C PHE A 55 0.72 -12.06 -3.98
N ALA A 56 0.91 -12.64 -5.14
CA ALA A 56 0.82 -12.02 -6.47
C ALA A 56 1.81 -10.84 -6.64
N PRO A 57 3.13 -11.08 -6.52
CA PRO A 57 4.14 -10.01 -6.54
C PRO A 57 4.18 -9.23 -7.85
N GLU A 58 3.87 -9.88 -8.96
CA GLU A 58 3.88 -9.26 -10.30
C GLU A 58 2.55 -8.61 -10.69
N ALA A 59 1.51 -8.74 -9.86
CA ALA A 59 0.22 -8.14 -10.14
C ALA A 59 0.27 -6.61 -9.96
N SER A 60 -0.44 -5.91 -10.83
CA SER A 60 -0.60 -4.46 -10.69
C SER A 60 -1.40 -4.12 -9.44
N VAL A 61 -1.03 -3.03 -8.78
CA VAL A 61 -1.70 -2.54 -7.58
C VAL A 61 -2.77 -1.53 -7.97
N THR A 62 -3.99 -1.75 -7.49
CA THR A 62 -5.05 -0.73 -7.62
C THR A 62 -4.85 0.37 -6.58
N ARG A 63 -5.49 1.52 -6.79
CA ARG A 63 -5.39 2.64 -5.84
C ARG A 63 -5.90 2.28 -4.47
N GLU A 64 -7.01 1.51 -4.37
CA GLU A 64 -7.51 1.09 -3.06
C GLU A 64 -6.60 0.08 -2.38
N GLN A 65 -5.96 -0.83 -3.13
CA GLN A 65 -4.97 -1.75 -2.58
C GLN A 65 -3.74 -0.99 -2.07
N LEU A 66 -3.28 0.00 -2.83
CA LEU A 66 -2.17 0.84 -2.41
C LEU A 66 -2.52 1.66 -1.16
N ALA A 67 -3.74 2.16 -1.07
CA ALA A 67 -4.23 2.84 0.12
C ALA A 67 -4.14 1.96 1.37
N ILE A 68 -4.52 0.69 1.26
CA ILE A 68 -4.41 -0.27 2.37
C ILE A 68 -2.96 -0.45 2.80
N ILE A 69 -2.06 -0.64 1.84
CA ILE A 69 -0.63 -0.85 2.13
C ILE A 69 -0.04 0.37 2.84
N LEU A 70 -0.32 1.57 2.34
CA LEU A 70 0.19 2.81 2.93
C LEU A 70 -0.42 3.11 4.31
N ASP A 71 -1.71 2.82 4.50
CA ASP A 71 -2.36 2.95 5.81
C ASP A 71 -1.71 2.01 6.84
N LYS A 72 -1.51 0.76 6.48
CA LYS A 72 -0.85 -0.22 7.36
C LYS A 72 0.62 0.13 7.62
N TYR A 73 1.31 0.67 6.63
CA TYR A 73 2.67 1.15 6.78
C TYR A 73 2.75 2.31 7.79
N MET A 74 1.85 3.27 7.69
CA MET A 74 1.78 4.36 8.67
C MET A 74 1.45 3.85 10.08
N LYS A 75 0.56 2.87 10.20
CA LYS A 75 0.26 2.22 11.49
C LYS A 75 1.49 1.50 12.06
N TYR A 76 2.24 0.82 11.21
CA TYR A 76 3.52 0.19 11.59
C TYR A 76 4.50 1.22 12.18
N LEU A 77 4.53 2.43 11.64
CA LEU A 77 5.37 3.53 12.12
C LEU A 77 4.75 4.32 13.27
N ASN A 78 3.59 3.90 13.78
CA ASN A 78 2.84 4.59 14.83
C ASN A 78 2.42 6.02 14.46
N VAL A 79 2.25 6.29 13.18
CA VAL A 79 1.74 7.57 12.69
C VAL A 79 0.22 7.59 12.87
N LYS A 80 -0.26 8.59 13.58
CA LYS A 80 -1.70 8.77 13.78
C LYS A 80 -2.32 9.46 12.58
N THR A 81 -3.39 8.88 12.06
CA THR A 81 -4.17 9.45 10.97
C THR A 81 -5.61 9.66 11.44
N GLN A 82 -6.29 10.57 10.80
CA GLN A 82 -7.73 10.78 11.01
C GLN A 82 -8.45 10.40 9.73
N SER A 83 -9.55 9.67 9.86
CA SER A 83 -10.40 9.35 8.73
C SER A 83 -11.06 10.61 8.19
N SER A 84 -11.33 10.62 6.90
CA SER A 84 -12.04 11.70 6.22
C SER A 84 -13.36 11.19 5.66
N ASP A 85 -14.36 12.05 5.61
CA ASP A 85 -15.60 11.76 4.90
C ASP A 85 -15.31 11.69 3.40
N LEU A 86 -15.72 10.59 2.77
CA LEU A 86 -15.51 10.34 1.35
C LEU A 86 -16.68 10.77 0.47
N SER A 87 -17.73 11.36 1.05
CA SER A 87 -18.95 11.74 0.32
C SER A 87 -18.72 12.82 -0.76
N ALA A 88 -17.62 13.58 -0.63
CA ALA A 88 -17.24 14.58 -1.63
C ALA A 88 -16.77 13.95 -2.97
N PHE A 89 -16.40 12.67 -2.96
CA PHE A 89 -15.97 11.99 -4.17
C PHE A 89 -17.15 11.31 -4.86
N SER A 90 -17.35 11.62 -6.13
CA SER A 90 -18.53 11.15 -6.89
C SER A 90 -18.55 9.64 -7.08
N ASP A 91 -17.37 8.99 -7.03
CA ASP A 91 -17.21 7.54 -7.20
C ASP A 91 -16.98 6.80 -5.88
N ASN A 92 -17.33 7.40 -4.74
CA ASN A 92 -17.11 6.77 -3.43
C ASN A 92 -17.79 5.40 -3.29
N ALA A 93 -18.91 5.19 -3.97
CA ALA A 93 -19.63 3.90 -3.96
C ALA A 93 -18.86 2.75 -4.62
N ASP A 94 -17.86 3.07 -5.46
CA ASP A 94 -17.03 2.06 -6.13
C ASP A 94 -15.89 1.55 -5.23
N ILE A 95 -15.66 2.18 -4.08
CA ILE A 95 -14.64 1.73 -3.13
C ILE A 95 -15.12 0.44 -2.47
N SER A 96 -14.29 -0.59 -2.49
CA SER A 96 -14.59 -1.86 -1.84
C SER A 96 -14.75 -1.68 -0.31
N GLU A 97 -15.68 -2.40 0.30
CA GLU A 97 -15.91 -2.32 1.75
C GLU A 97 -14.64 -2.61 2.56
N TRP A 98 -13.85 -3.60 2.10
CA TRP A 98 -12.60 -3.98 2.76
C TRP A 98 -11.50 -2.92 2.64
N ALA A 99 -11.65 -1.94 1.76
CA ALA A 99 -10.70 -0.84 1.56
C ALA A 99 -11.18 0.51 2.11
N ALA A 100 -12.46 0.63 2.43
CA ALA A 100 -13.09 1.92 2.75
C ALA A 100 -12.42 2.65 3.93
N GLU A 101 -12.09 1.94 5.00
CA GLU A 101 -11.42 2.54 6.16
C GLU A 101 -10.03 3.07 5.78
N SER A 102 -9.24 2.25 5.09
CA SER A 102 -7.89 2.65 4.68
C SER A 102 -7.90 3.81 3.69
N VAL A 103 -8.83 3.81 2.73
CA VAL A 103 -9.00 4.93 1.80
C VAL A 103 -9.34 6.21 2.56
N SER A 104 -10.28 6.12 3.51
CA SER A 104 -10.64 7.25 4.37
C SER A 104 -9.45 7.79 5.16
N ASN A 105 -8.63 6.91 5.71
CA ASN A 105 -7.44 7.30 6.48
C ASN A 105 -6.38 7.98 5.61
N VAL A 106 -6.10 7.46 4.42
CA VAL A 106 -5.09 8.06 3.53
C VAL A 106 -5.59 9.35 2.89
N VAL A 107 -6.89 9.50 2.66
CA VAL A 107 -7.47 10.79 2.26
C VAL A 107 -7.33 11.80 3.39
N GLY A 108 -7.68 11.41 4.61
CA GLY A 108 -7.56 12.26 5.80
C GLY A 108 -6.11 12.67 6.09
N ALA A 109 -5.15 11.82 5.76
CA ALA A 109 -3.72 12.11 5.89
C ALA A 109 -3.16 12.97 4.74
N GLY A 110 -3.97 13.29 3.73
CA GLY A 110 -3.55 14.09 2.58
C GLY A 110 -2.72 13.33 1.55
N ILE A 111 -2.71 12.00 1.61
CA ILE A 111 -1.93 11.15 0.70
C ILE A 111 -2.63 10.98 -0.65
N ILE A 112 -3.95 10.80 -0.63
CA ILE A 112 -4.80 10.75 -1.82
C ILE A 112 -5.73 11.96 -1.79
N GLY A 113 -5.69 12.77 -2.85
CA GLY A 113 -6.58 13.93 -2.99
C GLY A 113 -7.64 13.76 -4.07
N GLY A 114 -7.57 12.67 -4.81
CA GLY A 114 -8.44 12.44 -5.94
C GLY A 114 -8.07 13.26 -7.18
N SER A 115 -8.78 13.02 -8.26
CA SER A 115 -8.66 13.75 -9.51
C SER A 115 -10.07 13.96 -10.08
N ASP A 116 -10.39 15.21 -10.41
CA ASP A 116 -11.74 15.59 -10.90
C ASP A 116 -12.86 15.11 -9.96
N GLY A 117 -12.65 15.18 -8.65
CA GLY A 117 -13.63 14.74 -7.67
C GLY A 117 -13.82 13.23 -7.57
N LYS A 118 -12.85 12.45 -8.06
CA LYS A 118 -12.88 10.97 -8.07
C LYS A 118 -11.64 10.38 -7.43
N ILE A 119 -11.80 9.28 -6.70
CA ILE A 119 -10.71 8.46 -6.14
C ILE A 119 -10.16 7.49 -7.20
N ASN A 120 -11.03 6.95 -8.04
CA ASN A 120 -10.70 5.88 -8.97
C ASN A 120 -10.06 4.65 -8.28
N ALA A 121 -10.73 4.16 -7.25
CA ALA A 121 -10.24 3.12 -6.34
C ALA A 121 -9.80 1.84 -7.05
N LYS A 122 -10.55 1.43 -8.06
CA LYS A 122 -10.30 0.19 -8.82
C LYS A 122 -9.28 0.37 -9.94
N GLY A 123 -8.88 1.59 -10.26
CA GLY A 123 -7.87 1.86 -11.28
C GLY A 123 -6.47 1.48 -10.79
N ASN A 124 -5.65 0.99 -11.70
CA ASN A 124 -4.25 0.67 -11.37
C ASN A 124 -3.46 1.95 -11.10
N ALA A 125 -2.69 1.94 -10.02
CA ALA A 125 -1.80 3.06 -9.71
C ALA A 125 -0.64 3.08 -10.72
N THR A 126 -0.40 4.25 -11.31
CA THR A 126 0.77 4.46 -12.15
C THR A 126 2.01 4.71 -11.30
N ARG A 127 3.20 4.63 -11.91
CA ARG A 127 4.46 4.95 -11.20
C ARG A 127 4.46 6.39 -10.69
N ALA A 128 3.96 7.33 -11.49
CA ALA A 128 3.87 8.73 -11.11
C ALA A 128 2.91 8.94 -9.93
N GLU A 129 1.76 8.27 -9.95
CA GLU A 129 0.79 8.33 -8.87
C GLU A 129 1.33 7.73 -7.58
N TYR A 130 2.00 6.57 -7.68
CA TYR A 130 2.65 5.97 -6.53
C TYR A 130 3.74 6.88 -5.95
N ALA A 131 4.59 7.46 -6.80
CA ALA A 131 5.62 8.39 -6.36
C ALA A 131 5.03 9.60 -5.61
N ALA A 132 3.94 10.16 -6.12
CA ALA A 132 3.26 11.28 -5.48
C ALA A 132 2.65 10.87 -4.12
N MET A 133 1.99 9.71 -4.07
CA MET A 133 1.38 9.20 -2.84
C MET A 133 2.47 8.88 -1.80
N LEU A 134 3.56 8.26 -2.22
CA LEU A 134 4.68 7.94 -1.33
C LEU A 134 5.34 9.21 -0.79
N SER A 135 5.55 10.21 -1.63
CA SER A 135 6.09 11.52 -1.21
C SER A 135 5.21 12.17 -0.13
N ARG A 136 3.89 12.14 -0.32
CA ARG A 136 2.94 12.67 0.67
C ARG A 136 2.92 11.85 1.95
N CYS A 137 3.07 10.54 1.83
CA CYS A 137 3.19 9.63 2.97
C CYS A 137 4.44 9.96 3.79
N ILE A 138 5.59 10.13 3.15
CA ILE A 138 6.85 10.52 3.81
C ILE A 138 6.69 11.87 4.52
N LYS A 139 6.07 12.84 3.87
CA LYS A 139 5.79 14.15 4.47
C LYS A 139 4.94 14.02 5.72
N LYS A 140 3.93 13.17 5.70
CA LYS A 140 3.06 12.90 6.87
C LYS A 140 3.86 12.26 8.00
N ILE A 141 4.72 11.29 7.68
CA ILE A 141 5.58 10.61 8.66
C ILE A 141 6.53 11.59 9.35
N CYS A 142 7.02 12.59 8.64
CA CYS A 142 7.99 13.57 9.16
C CYS A 142 7.36 14.76 9.89
N GLU A 143 6.06 14.80 10.03
CA GLU A 143 5.36 15.86 10.80
C GLU A 143 5.68 15.83 12.29
#